data_e72b18e57a691d8f950541e835da7868
#
_entry.id   e72b18e57a691d8f950541e835da7868
#
_cell.length_a   1.000
_cell.length_b   1.000
_cell.length_c   1.000
_cell.angle_alpha   90.00
_cell.angle_beta   90.00
_cell.angle_gamma   90.00
#
_symmetry.space_group_name_H-M   'P 1'
#
loop_
_entity.id
_entity.type
_entity.pdbx_description
1 polymer ?
#
loop_
_entity_poly.entity_id
_entity_poly.type
_entity_poly.pdbx_seq_one_letter_code
_entity_poly.pdbx_strand_id
1 'polypeptide(L)'
;KNIITRIQNVGYPGLPINESRRPQADEKTKVLDLEGHYLLPGFIDMHAHIGGTGQGTPAEYVYKLWMAHGVTTVRDPSAGNGLDWVLSQKNRSAKNQITAPRILAYTAFGQGSESPITTADQAKAWVNQNKAKGADGIKFFGAKPEVMEAAISENKRIGLRSAMHHQQLDVARWNVLNSAR
;
A
#
# COMPACT_ATOMS: atom_id res chain seq x y z
N LYS A 1 12.62 1.68 -15.84
CA LYS A 1 11.21 1.63 -15.42
C LYS A 1 10.67 0.25 -15.83
N ASN A 2 10.09 -0.50 -14.86
CA ASN A 2 9.52 -1.81 -15.14
C ASN A 2 8.07 -1.63 -15.59
N ILE A 3 7.87 -1.45 -16.88
CA ILE A 3 6.54 -1.30 -17.48
C ILE A 3 6.39 -2.30 -18.63
N ILE A 4 5.19 -2.84 -18.77
CA ILE A 4 4.84 -3.64 -19.95
C ILE A 4 4.72 -2.69 -21.14
N THR A 5 5.58 -2.87 -22.13
CA THR A 5 5.62 -2.01 -23.32
C THR A 5 4.83 -2.58 -24.49
N ARG A 6 4.64 -3.90 -24.51
CA ARG A 6 3.90 -4.58 -25.57
C ARG A 6 3.30 -5.89 -25.07
N ILE A 7 2.08 -6.18 -25.49
CA ILE A 7 1.42 -7.48 -25.39
C ILE A 7 1.06 -7.90 -26.80
N GLN A 8 1.43 -9.12 -27.20
CA GLN A 8 1.16 -9.65 -28.53
C GLN A 8 0.51 -11.02 -28.41
N ASN A 9 -0.68 -11.16 -28.97
CA ASN A 9 -1.31 -12.46 -29.13
C ASN A 9 -0.67 -13.18 -30.32
N VAL A 10 -0.09 -14.33 -30.09
CA VAL A 10 0.55 -15.16 -31.10
C VAL A 10 -0.27 -16.42 -31.45
N GLY A 11 -1.35 -16.70 -30.72
CA GLY A 11 -2.23 -17.85 -30.93
C GLY A 11 -3.28 -17.96 -29.83
N TYR A 12 -4.06 -19.03 -29.90
CA TYR A 12 -5.07 -19.39 -28.89
C TYR A 12 -4.79 -20.82 -28.39
N PRO A 13 -5.19 -21.16 -27.17
CA PRO A 13 -5.06 -22.53 -26.67
C PRO A 13 -5.65 -23.56 -27.65
N GLY A 14 -4.88 -24.60 -27.96
CA GLY A 14 -5.31 -25.65 -28.88
C GLY A 14 -5.16 -25.35 -30.38
N LEU A 15 -4.66 -24.17 -30.74
CA LEU A 15 -4.37 -23.79 -32.14
C LEU A 15 -2.86 -23.60 -32.35
N PRO A 16 -2.36 -23.78 -33.58
CA PRO A 16 -0.94 -23.52 -33.91
C PRO A 16 -0.58 -22.08 -33.58
N ILE A 17 0.61 -21.91 -33.00
CA ILE A 17 1.17 -20.59 -32.70
C ILE A 17 1.60 -19.94 -34.03
N ASN A 18 1.26 -18.68 -34.21
CA ASN A 18 1.73 -17.90 -35.32
C ASN A 18 3.07 -17.23 -34.97
N GLU A 19 4.17 -17.89 -35.30
CA GLU A 19 5.53 -17.44 -34.98
C GLU A 19 5.86 -16.07 -35.60
N SER A 20 5.26 -15.70 -36.74
CA SER A 20 5.50 -14.40 -37.35
C SER A 20 5.00 -13.21 -36.52
N ARG A 21 4.09 -13.46 -35.60
CA ARG A 21 3.57 -12.46 -34.65
C ARG A 21 4.40 -12.34 -33.38
N ARG A 22 5.31 -13.27 -33.14
CA ARG A 22 6.17 -13.25 -31.94
C ARG A 22 7.05 -12.01 -31.95
N PRO A 23 7.12 -11.23 -30.86
CA PRO A 23 8.06 -10.14 -30.76
C PRO A 23 9.49 -10.64 -30.95
N GLN A 24 10.25 -9.95 -31.79
CA GLN A 24 11.65 -10.30 -32.01
C GLN A 24 12.48 -9.80 -30.81
N ALA A 25 13.35 -10.68 -30.32
CA ALA A 25 14.33 -10.37 -29.29
C ALA A 25 15.66 -9.98 -29.95
N ASP A 26 16.31 -8.95 -29.46
CA ASP A 26 17.68 -8.60 -29.81
C ASP A 26 18.68 -9.23 -28.82
N GLU A 27 19.97 -9.06 -29.07
CA GLU A 27 21.05 -9.61 -28.21
C GLU A 27 21.01 -9.10 -26.76
N LYS A 28 20.34 -7.96 -26.51
CA LYS A 28 20.20 -7.34 -25.18
C LYS A 28 18.92 -7.78 -24.46
N THR A 29 18.03 -8.45 -25.17
CA THR A 29 16.72 -8.87 -24.65
C THR A 29 16.87 -10.17 -23.89
N LYS A 30 16.53 -10.17 -22.60
CA LYS A 30 16.42 -11.41 -21.83
C LYS A 30 15.08 -12.07 -22.13
N VAL A 31 15.13 -13.22 -22.77
CA VAL A 31 13.94 -14.06 -23.01
C VAL A 31 13.72 -14.99 -21.82
N LEU A 32 12.50 -15.04 -21.33
CA LEU A 32 12.07 -15.99 -20.31
C LEU A 32 10.95 -16.85 -20.90
N ASP A 33 11.26 -18.11 -21.15
CA ASP A 33 10.25 -19.10 -21.50
C ASP A 33 9.56 -19.59 -20.22
N LEU A 34 8.25 -19.58 -20.21
CA LEU A 34 7.44 -20.04 -19.07
C LEU A 34 7.02 -21.52 -19.21
N GLU A 35 7.48 -22.22 -20.27
CA GLU A 35 7.27 -23.67 -20.44
C GLU A 35 5.79 -24.10 -20.25
N GLY A 36 4.86 -23.34 -20.79
CA GLY A 36 3.42 -23.57 -20.67
C GLY A 36 2.78 -23.08 -19.37
N HIS A 37 3.54 -22.45 -18.46
CA HIS A 37 2.98 -21.82 -17.28
C HIS A 37 2.32 -20.47 -17.60
N TYR A 38 1.42 -20.04 -16.73
CA TYR A 38 0.73 -18.76 -16.85
C TYR A 38 1.41 -17.69 -16.01
N LEU A 39 1.53 -16.49 -16.56
CA LEU A 39 2.00 -15.31 -15.85
C LEU A 39 0.81 -14.47 -15.43
N LEU A 40 0.71 -14.20 -14.13
CA LEU A 40 -0.29 -13.31 -13.55
C LEU A 40 0.39 -12.09 -12.93
N PRO A 41 -0.31 -10.94 -12.84
CA PRO A 41 0.14 -9.86 -11.99
C PRO A 41 0.28 -10.34 -10.54
N GLY A 42 1.28 -9.84 -9.81
CA GLY A 42 1.41 -10.14 -8.40
C GLY A 42 0.21 -9.62 -7.62
N PHE A 43 -0.20 -10.36 -6.58
CA PHE A 43 -1.31 -9.97 -5.72
C PHE A 43 -0.99 -8.71 -4.91
N ILE A 44 -2.03 -7.97 -4.57
CA ILE A 44 -1.97 -6.78 -3.72
C ILE A 44 -2.77 -7.05 -2.47
N ASP A 45 -2.11 -7.04 -1.30
CA ASP A 45 -2.82 -7.10 -0.02
C ASP A 45 -3.04 -5.68 0.52
N MET A 46 -4.29 -5.33 0.69
CA MET A 46 -4.71 -4.00 1.13
C MET A 46 -4.79 -3.84 2.66
N HIS A 47 -4.46 -4.89 3.42
CA HIS A 47 -4.46 -4.85 4.88
C HIS A 47 -3.39 -5.80 5.45
N ALA A 48 -2.13 -5.54 5.13
CA ALA A 48 -1.01 -6.38 5.51
C ALA A 48 -0.11 -5.67 6.51
N HIS A 49 0.03 -6.24 7.70
CA HIS A 49 1.04 -5.80 8.65
C HIS A 49 2.40 -6.36 8.25
N ILE A 50 3.42 -5.50 8.31
CA ILE A 50 4.75 -5.82 7.75
C ILE A 50 5.77 -6.30 8.78
N GLY A 51 5.32 -6.67 9.98
CA GLY A 51 6.20 -7.15 11.06
C GLY A 51 7.06 -6.05 11.66
N GLY A 52 8.18 -6.43 12.20
CA GLY A 52 9.09 -5.56 12.95
C GLY A 52 8.86 -5.65 14.45
N THR A 53 9.70 -4.96 15.24
CA THR A 53 9.71 -5.06 16.71
C THR A 53 8.36 -4.74 17.33
N GLY A 54 7.68 -3.70 16.84
CA GLY A 54 6.34 -3.32 17.33
C GLY A 54 5.24 -4.34 17.06
N GLN A 55 5.50 -5.36 16.25
CA GLN A 55 4.57 -6.43 15.90
C GLN A 55 5.09 -7.82 16.30
N GLY A 56 6.19 -7.90 17.03
CA GLY A 56 6.74 -9.13 17.59
C GLY A 56 7.25 -10.16 16.57
N THR A 57 7.40 -9.77 15.29
CA THR A 57 7.82 -10.69 14.22
C THR A 57 8.86 -10.00 13.34
N PRO A 58 9.99 -10.67 12.99
CA PRO A 58 10.99 -10.07 12.10
C PRO A 58 10.40 -9.69 10.76
N ALA A 59 10.60 -8.44 10.34
CA ALA A 59 10.03 -7.91 9.10
C ALA A 59 10.47 -8.69 7.85
N GLU A 60 11.73 -9.10 7.76
CA GLU A 60 12.22 -9.89 6.61
C GLU A 60 11.52 -11.24 6.47
N TYR A 61 11.17 -11.87 7.58
CA TYR A 61 10.39 -13.10 7.56
C TYR A 61 9.00 -12.86 6.97
N VAL A 62 8.34 -11.80 7.44
CA VAL A 62 7.00 -11.40 6.95
C VAL A 62 7.04 -11.06 5.46
N TYR A 63 8.05 -10.31 5.00
CA TYR A 63 8.20 -9.98 3.57
C TYR A 63 8.36 -11.22 2.69
N LYS A 64 9.20 -12.16 3.12
CA LYS A 64 9.43 -13.41 2.38
C LYS A 64 8.19 -14.27 2.32
N LEU A 65 7.38 -14.32 3.39
CA LEU A 65 6.09 -15.02 3.39
C LEU A 65 5.12 -14.39 2.38
N TRP A 66 4.95 -13.07 2.40
CA TRP A 66 4.09 -12.39 1.42
C TRP A 66 4.51 -12.71 -0.01
N MET A 67 5.80 -12.57 -0.31
CA MET A 67 6.32 -12.80 -1.66
C MET A 67 6.22 -14.26 -2.08
N ALA A 68 6.46 -15.22 -1.19
CA ALA A 68 6.31 -16.64 -1.45
C ALA A 68 4.88 -17.03 -1.82
N HIS A 69 3.88 -16.27 -1.37
CA HIS A 69 2.47 -16.45 -1.73
C HIS A 69 2.03 -15.56 -2.91
N GLY A 70 2.98 -14.97 -3.65
CA GLY A 70 2.70 -14.16 -4.84
C GLY A 70 2.20 -12.73 -4.53
N VAL A 71 2.23 -12.28 -3.27
CA VAL A 71 1.88 -10.91 -2.90
C VAL A 71 3.08 -10.01 -3.14
N THR A 72 2.98 -9.12 -4.12
CA THR A 72 4.07 -8.24 -4.55
C THR A 72 3.88 -6.78 -4.15
N THR A 73 2.72 -6.45 -3.61
CA THR A 73 2.41 -5.13 -3.06
C THR A 73 1.58 -5.29 -1.80
N VAL A 74 1.93 -4.57 -0.74
CA VAL A 74 1.20 -4.57 0.52
C VAL A 74 0.88 -3.14 0.94
N ARG A 75 -0.27 -2.96 1.55
CA ARG A 75 -0.61 -1.74 2.29
C ARG A 75 -0.53 -2.03 3.78
N ASP A 76 0.45 -1.41 4.47
CA ASP A 76 0.49 -1.44 5.94
C ASP A 76 -0.48 -0.38 6.47
N PRO A 77 -1.59 -0.78 7.10
CA PRO A 77 -2.68 0.14 7.40
C PRO A 77 -2.44 1.05 8.59
N SER A 78 -1.42 0.83 9.41
CA SER A 78 -1.29 1.57 10.67
C SER A 78 0.13 1.86 11.14
N ALA A 79 1.13 1.53 10.34
CA ALA A 79 2.54 1.75 10.66
C ALA A 79 2.91 1.32 12.10
N GLY A 80 2.71 0.04 12.44
CA GLY A 80 2.85 -0.47 13.82
C GLY A 80 4.20 -0.23 14.49
N ASN A 81 5.26 0.02 13.71
CA ASN A 81 6.60 0.41 14.20
C ASN A 81 6.86 1.93 14.06
N GLY A 82 5.84 2.72 13.81
CA GLY A 82 5.95 4.14 13.50
C GLY A 82 6.15 4.41 12.00
N LEU A 83 5.66 5.57 11.56
CA LEU A 83 5.67 5.96 10.14
C LEU A 83 7.08 6.01 9.57
N ASP A 84 8.04 6.59 10.28
CA ASP A 84 9.42 6.77 9.79
C ASP A 84 10.10 5.42 9.53
N TRP A 85 9.84 4.42 10.37
CA TRP A 85 10.34 3.07 10.14
C TRP A 85 9.71 2.44 8.89
N VAL A 86 8.39 2.54 8.72
CA VAL A 86 7.69 1.98 7.54
C VAL A 86 8.15 2.68 6.26
N LEU A 87 8.35 3.99 6.28
CA LEU A 87 8.92 4.74 5.16
C LEU A 87 10.35 4.30 4.83
N SER A 88 11.16 4.00 5.83
CA SER A 88 12.48 3.39 5.62
C SER A 88 12.38 2.05 4.91
N GLN A 89 11.49 1.15 5.34
CA GLN A 89 11.26 -0.15 4.69
C GLN A 89 10.75 0.01 3.25
N LYS A 90 9.80 0.90 3.02
CA LYS A 90 9.28 1.28 1.69
C LYS A 90 10.43 1.71 0.76
N ASN A 91 11.28 2.61 1.23
CA ASN A 91 12.41 3.12 0.43
C ASN A 91 13.46 2.03 0.15
N ARG A 92 13.78 1.18 1.12
CA ARG A 92 14.71 0.05 0.96
C ARG A 92 14.15 -0.98 -0.04
N SER A 93 12.86 -1.29 0.04
CA SER A 93 12.19 -2.15 -0.94
C SER A 93 12.23 -1.54 -2.34
N ALA A 94 11.89 -0.27 -2.49
CA ALA A 94 11.90 0.42 -3.79
C ALA A 94 13.30 0.48 -4.44
N LYS A 95 14.37 0.44 -3.63
CA LYS A 95 15.77 0.42 -4.07
C LYS A 95 16.36 -1.00 -4.18
N ASN A 96 15.55 -2.04 -3.99
CA ASN A 96 15.99 -3.45 -3.95
C ASN A 96 17.11 -3.71 -2.91
N GLN A 97 17.12 -2.98 -1.81
CA GLN A 97 18.06 -3.17 -0.70
C GLN A 97 17.59 -4.27 0.27
N ILE A 98 16.34 -4.65 0.18
CA ILE A 98 15.72 -5.75 0.92
C ILE A 98 14.80 -6.54 -0.03
N THR A 99 14.67 -7.83 0.23
CA THR A 99 13.68 -8.68 -0.47
C THR A 99 12.31 -8.47 0.21
N ALA A 100 11.51 -7.60 -0.36
CA ALA A 100 10.21 -7.23 0.18
C ALA A 100 9.22 -6.86 -0.93
N PRO A 101 7.91 -7.01 -0.72
CA PRO A 101 6.91 -6.44 -1.62
C PRO A 101 7.00 -4.91 -1.63
N ARG A 102 6.39 -4.27 -2.61
CA ARG A 102 6.17 -2.82 -2.59
C ARG A 102 5.29 -2.48 -1.39
N ILE A 103 5.67 -1.46 -0.61
CA ILE A 103 4.98 -1.08 0.62
C ILE A 103 4.27 0.26 0.41
N LEU A 104 2.97 0.30 0.72
CA LEU A 104 2.20 1.53 0.88
C LEU A 104 2.08 1.83 2.37
N ALA A 105 2.66 2.94 2.79
CA ALA A 105 2.79 3.32 4.20
C ALA A 105 1.59 4.16 4.64
N TYR A 106 0.69 3.58 5.44
CA TYR A 106 -0.39 4.31 6.10
C TYR A 106 -0.10 4.43 7.58
N THR A 107 -0.30 5.62 8.14
CA THR A 107 -0.17 5.86 9.58
C THR A 107 -1.55 5.88 10.26
N ALA A 108 -1.62 5.48 11.51
CA ALA A 108 -2.85 5.59 12.30
C ALA A 108 -3.10 7.06 12.68
N PHE A 109 -4.34 7.52 12.55
CA PHE A 109 -4.70 8.90 12.92
C PHE A 109 -4.35 9.19 14.38
N GLY A 110 -3.61 10.25 14.60
CA GLY A 110 -3.08 10.63 15.91
C GLY A 110 -1.75 9.97 16.31
N GLN A 111 -1.25 8.99 15.55
CA GLN A 111 0.03 8.35 15.86
C GLN A 111 1.18 9.36 15.78
N GLY A 112 2.04 9.34 16.81
CA GLY A 112 3.18 10.26 16.91
C GLY A 112 2.83 11.68 17.31
N SER A 113 1.59 11.96 17.70
CA SER A 113 1.22 13.21 18.35
C SER A 113 1.65 13.23 19.82
N GLU A 114 2.15 14.35 20.30
CA GLU A 114 2.50 14.55 21.73
C GLU A 114 1.27 14.57 22.64
N SER A 115 0.12 14.96 22.08
CA SER A 115 -1.16 15.04 22.79
C SER A 115 -2.31 14.58 21.90
N PRO A 116 -3.46 14.19 22.47
CA PRO A 116 -4.65 13.84 21.72
C PRO A 116 -5.11 14.95 20.76
N ILE A 117 -5.49 14.58 19.55
CA ILE A 117 -6.07 15.49 18.56
C ILE A 117 -7.54 15.70 18.89
N THR A 118 -7.92 16.89 19.34
CA THR A 118 -9.26 17.20 19.85
C THR A 118 -9.99 18.28 19.07
N THR A 119 -9.30 18.98 18.15
CA THR A 119 -9.88 20.06 17.34
C THR A 119 -9.68 19.80 15.84
N ALA A 120 -10.52 20.44 15.02
CA ALA A 120 -10.44 20.41 13.57
C ALA A 120 -9.07 20.91 13.04
N ASP A 121 -8.54 21.97 13.62
CA ASP A 121 -7.27 22.55 13.17
C ASP A 121 -6.08 21.64 13.50
N GLN A 122 -6.07 21.03 14.68
CA GLN A 122 -5.08 20.02 15.04
C GLN A 122 -5.14 18.83 14.08
N ALA A 123 -6.34 18.38 13.70
CA ALA A 123 -6.53 17.28 12.76
C ALA A 123 -5.95 17.61 11.39
N LYS A 124 -6.26 18.79 10.83
CA LYS A 124 -5.70 19.24 9.55
C LYS A 124 -4.19 19.38 9.60
N ALA A 125 -3.65 19.97 10.65
CA ALA A 125 -2.21 20.15 10.83
C ALA A 125 -1.50 18.78 10.86
N TRP A 126 -2.02 17.82 11.62
CA TRP A 126 -1.47 16.47 11.71
C TRP A 126 -1.50 15.72 10.35
N VAL A 127 -2.60 15.83 9.61
CA VAL A 127 -2.76 15.25 8.27
C VAL A 127 -1.69 15.81 7.32
N ASN A 128 -1.52 17.14 7.28
CA ASN A 128 -0.52 17.80 6.44
C ASN A 128 0.92 17.39 6.82
N GLN A 129 1.22 17.30 8.12
CA GLN A 129 2.52 16.85 8.61
C GLN A 129 2.86 15.45 8.12
N ASN A 130 1.93 14.50 8.21
CA ASN A 130 2.18 13.13 7.77
C ASN A 130 2.27 13.00 6.24
N LYS A 131 1.54 13.83 5.49
CA LYS A 131 1.74 13.96 4.04
C LYS A 131 3.16 14.44 3.72
N ALA A 132 3.62 15.47 4.40
CA ALA A 132 4.97 16.02 4.20
C ALA A 132 6.07 14.99 4.52
N LYS A 133 5.86 14.12 5.52
CA LYS A 133 6.75 12.98 5.81
C LYS A 133 6.77 11.92 4.71
N GLY A 134 5.75 11.84 3.86
CA GLY A 134 5.66 10.88 2.76
C GLY A 134 4.70 9.71 2.98
N ALA A 135 3.75 9.81 3.92
CA ALA A 135 2.68 8.84 4.06
C ALA A 135 1.88 8.70 2.76
N ASP A 136 1.47 7.49 2.41
CA ASP A 136 0.60 7.20 1.26
C ASP A 136 -0.88 7.33 1.62
N GLY A 137 -1.20 7.30 2.92
CA GLY A 137 -2.55 7.43 3.42
C GLY A 137 -2.62 7.40 4.94
N ILE A 138 -3.84 7.52 5.44
CA ILE A 138 -4.14 7.53 6.87
C ILE A 138 -5.17 6.46 7.20
N LYS A 139 -4.92 5.71 8.27
CA LYS A 139 -5.87 4.77 8.89
C LYS A 139 -6.57 5.46 10.03
N PHE A 140 -7.89 5.52 9.94
CA PHE A 140 -8.75 6.08 10.99
C PHE A 140 -9.38 4.96 11.80
N PHE A 141 -9.30 5.08 13.13
CA PHE A 141 -9.97 4.18 14.09
C PHE A 141 -11.20 4.83 14.73
N GLY A 142 -11.28 6.15 14.68
CA GLY A 142 -12.36 6.95 15.22
C GLY A 142 -11.82 8.17 15.97
N ALA A 143 -12.66 9.20 16.03
CA ALA A 143 -12.49 10.41 16.82
C ALA A 143 -13.86 11.10 16.90
N LYS A 144 -13.95 12.24 17.59
CA LYS A 144 -15.17 13.06 17.58
C LYS A 144 -15.55 13.43 16.12
N PRO A 145 -16.86 13.51 15.80
CA PRO A 145 -17.32 13.74 14.43
C PRO A 145 -16.67 14.95 13.74
N GLU A 146 -16.56 16.08 14.42
CA GLU A 146 -15.96 17.31 13.89
C GLU A 146 -14.45 17.16 13.58
N VAL A 147 -13.75 16.35 14.38
CA VAL A 147 -12.33 16.02 14.16
C VAL A 147 -12.16 15.08 12.99
N MET A 148 -13.03 14.05 12.89
CA MET A 148 -13.05 13.10 11.78
C MET A 148 -13.37 13.78 10.46
N GLU A 149 -14.38 14.61 10.42
CA GLU A 149 -14.76 15.37 9.22
C GLU A 149 -13.60 16.26 8.75
N ALA A 150 -12.98 16.99 9.65
CA ALA A 150 -11.84 17.85 9.32
C ALA A 150 -10.64 17.04 8.79
N ALA A 151 -10.31 15.94 9.45
CA ALA A 151 -9.20 15.09 9.05
C ALA A 151 -9.44 14.42 7.68
N ILE A 152 -10.62 13.85 7.45
CA ILE A 152 -10.95 13.15 6.19
C ILE A 152 -11.05 14.15 5.03
N SER A 153 -11.70 15.30 5.24
CA SER A 153 -11.81 16.36 4.24
C SER A 153 -10.44 16.88 3.84
N GLU A 154 -9.56 17.13 4.81
CA GLU A 154 -8.19 17.56 4.54
C GLU A 154 -7.39 16.47 3.82
N ASN A 155 -7.52 15.23 4.27
CA ASN A 155 -6.86 14.08 3.64
C ASN A 155 -7.24 13.98 2.14
N LYS A 156 -8.52 14.11 1.84
CA LYS A 156 -9.04 14.12 0.46
C LYS A 156 -8.51 15.34 -0.32
N ARG A 157 -8.55 16.54 0.29
CA ARG A 157 -8.10 17.79 -0.34
C ARG A 157 -6.64 17.73 -0.79
N ILE A 158 -5.76 17.13 0.00
CA ILE A 158 -4.33 17.01 -0.31
C ILE A 158 -3.96 15.72 -1.06
N GLY A 159 -4.96 14.93 -1.48
CA GLY A 159 -4.76 13.72 -2.27
C GLY A 159 -4.16 12.55 -1.51
N LEU A 160 -4.32 12.47 -0.19
CA LEU A 160 -4.03 11.26 0.58
C LEU A 160 -5.22 10.31 0.55
N ARG A 161 -4.95 9.02 0.69
CA ARG A 161 -5.97 7.98 0.77
C ARG A 161 -6.35 7.70 2.22
N SER A 162 -7.59 7.29 2.44
CA SER A 162 -8.11 6.90 3.75
C SER A 162 -8.36 5.40 3.82
N ALA A 163 -8.13 4.82 5.00
CA ALA A 163 -8.61 3.50 5.37
C ALA A 163 -9.34 3.63 6.72
N MET A 164 -10.51 3.00 6.84
CA MET A 164 -11.40 3.19 7.98
C MET A 164 -11.62 1.90 8.75
N HIS A 165 -11.83 2.02 10.06
CA HIS A 165 -12.22 0.96 10.96
C HIS A 165 -13.49 1.41 11.71
N HIS A 166 -14.65 1.00 11.21
CA HIS A 166 -15.94 1.53 11.63
C HIS A 166 -16.58 0.89 12.85
N GLN A 167 -15.86 0.12 13.64
CA GLN A 167 -16.40 -0.49 14.86
C GLN A 167 -15.77 0.06 16.14
N GLN A 168 -15.21 1.26 16.05
CA GLN A 168 -14.55 1.92 17.18
C GLN A 168 -15.45 2.94 17.84
N LEU A 169 -14.90 3.65 18.82
CA LEU A 169 -15.57 4.71 19.54
C LEU A 169 -16.24 5.71 18.59
N ASP A 170 -17.40 6.18 18.98
CA ASP A 170 -18.22 7.16 18.23
C ASP A 170 -18.77 6.68 16.87
N VAL A 171 -18.76 5.37 16.59
CA VAL A 171 -19.34 4.82 15.34
C VAL A 171 -20.82 5.15 15.16
N ALA A 172 -21.57 5.34 16.23
CA ALA A 172 -22.97 5.79 16.20
C ALA A 172 -23.12 7.22 15.67
N ARG A 173 -22.10 8.05 15.83
CA ARG A 173 -22.05 9.44 15.37
C ARG A 173 -21.35 9.59 14.04
N TRP A 174 -20.42 8.69 13.73
CA TRP A 174 -19.64 8.68 12.50
C TRP A 174 -19.60 7.27 11.92
N ASN A 175 -20.29 7.04 10.83
CA ASN A 175 -20.40 5.74 10.16
C ASN A 175 -19.84 5.78 8.74
N VAL A 176 -20.00 4.67 7.99
CA VAL A 176 -19.49 4.55 6.62
C VAL A 176 -20.04 5.63 5.68
N LEU A 177 -21.29 6.03 5.83
CA LEU A 177 -21.90 7.06 4.98
C LEU A 177 -21.26 8.43 5.18
N ASN A 178 -20.84 8.75 6.39
CA ASN A 178 -20.11 9.99 6.69
C ASN A 178 -18.72 9.97 6.07
N SER A 179 -18.03 8.83 6.08
CA SER A 179 -16.68 8.68 5.55
C SER A 179 -16.61 8.59 4.03
N ALA A 180 -17.71 8.20 3.37
CA ALA A 180 -17.78 8.02 1.92
C ALA A 180 -18.06 9.32 1.15
N ARG A 181 -18.40 10.41 1.85
CA ARG A 181 -18.63 11.75 1.26
C ARG A 181 -17.31 12.45 0.99
#